data_37e4adde955117a6adbde0df189f1f9e
#
_entry.id   37e4adde955117a6adbde0df189f1f9e
#
_cell.length_a   1.000
_cell.length_b   1.000
_cell.length_c   1.000
_cell.angle_alpha   90.00
_cell.angle_beta   90.00
_cell.angle_gamma   90.00
#
_symmetry.space_group_name_H-M   'P 1'
#
loop_
_entity.id
_entity.type
_entity.pdbx_description
1 polymer ?
#
loop_
_entity_poly.entity_id
_entity_poly.type
_entity_poly.pdbx_seq_one_letter_code
_entity_poly.pdbx_strand_id
1 'polypeptide(L)'
;GDVYKRQTQLRALVRASAFGRIKIMVPLVTCVDELRSVKAMVADIMKELDAEGIAYNKNLEIGIMMETPAACMMADVLAKEAAFFSIGTNDLTGYTMAVDRGNSKVAYLYSAFNPAVLRAIKRIIECGKKEGIMVGMCGEAAADPKLIPLLLAFGLDEFSVSATSVLKTRKTIADSSMAECKALADKVMAC
;
A
#
# COMPACT_ATOMS: atom_id res chain seq x y z
N GLY A 1 -14.37 -21.81 7.43
CA GLY A 1 -14.32 -21.65 5.96
C GLY A 1 -13.18 -20.78 5.47
N ASP A 2 -12.87 -19.68 6.15
CA ASP A 2 -11.90 -18.68 5.64
C ASP A 2 -10.44 -19.14 5.71
N VAL A 3 -10.05 -19.93 6.69
CA VAL A 3 -8.68 -20.43 6.83
C VAL A 3 -8.31 -21.32 5.64
N TYR A 4 -9.16 -22.25 5.23
CA TYR A 4 -8.92 -23.12 4.08
C TYR A 4 -8.83 -22.35 2.75
N LYS A 5 -9.66 -21.33 2.58
CA LYS A 5 -9.60 -20.47 1.39
C LYS A 5 -8.29 -19.71 1.32
N ARG A 6 -7.84 -19.15 2.44
CA ARG A 6 -6.55 -18.43 2.53
C ARG A 6 -5.38 -19.35 2.25
N GLN A 7 -5.33 -20.55 2.83
CA GLN A 7 -4.26 -21.52 2.58
C GLN A 7 -4.19 -21.90 1.10
N THR A 8 -5.32 -22.21 0.47
CA THR A 8 -5.38 -22.55 -0.96
C THR A 8 -4.88 -21.40 -1.83
N GLN A 9 -5.30 -20.16 -1.54
CA GLN A 9 -4.87 -18.97 -2.27
C GLN A 9 -3.36 -18.72 -2.09
N LEU A 10 -2.86 -18.75 -0.86
CA LEU A 10 -1.44 -18.55 -0.57
C LEU A 10 -0.59 -19.62 -1.24
N ARG A 11 -1.00 -20.88 -1.20
CA ARG A 11 -0.31 -21.98 -1.89
C ARG A 11 -0.24 -21.75 -3.41
N ALA A 12 -1.33 -21.30 -4.03
CA ALA A 12 -1.34 -20.94 -5.43
C ALA A 12 -0.38 -19.80 -5.76
N LEU A 13 -0.33 -18.76 -4.93
CA LEU A 13 0.59 -17.62 -5.09
C LEU A 13 2.05 -18.03 -4.91
N VAL A 14 2.37 -18.84 -3.88
CA VAL A 14 3.72 -19.36 -3.69
C VAL A 14 4.16 -20.19 -4.88
N ARG A 15 3.32 -21.09 -5.40
CA ARG A 15 3.62 -21.86 -6.63
C ARG A 15 3.81 -20.97 -7.85
N ALA A 16 2.95 -19.96 -8.02
CA ALA A 16 3.05 -19.03 -9.14
C ALA A 16 4.38 -18.25 -9.15
N SER A 17 5.01 -18.06 -7.99
CA SER A 17 6.28 -17.36 -7.88
C SER A 17 7.47 -18.06 -8.58
N ALA A 18 7.32 -19.36 -8.95
CA ALA A 18 8.30 -20.06 -9.78
C ALA A 18 8.34 -19.55 -11.23
N PHE A 19 7.26 -18.93 -11.71
CA PHE A 19 7.08 -18.57 -13.12
C PHE A 19 7.27 -17.08 -13.41
N GLY A 20 7.44 -16.25 -12.38
CA GLY A 20 7.57 -14.81 -12.55
C GLY A 20 7.83 -14.05 -11.27
N ARG A 21 8.09 -12.75 -11.42
CA ARG A 21 8.28 -11.84 -10.28
C ARG A 21 6.93 -11.44 -9.71
N ILE A 22 6.53 -12.12 -8.66
CA ILE A 22 5.34 -11.78 -7.90
C ILE A 22 5.69 -11.40 -6.46
N LYS A 23 4.80 -10.64 -5.84
CA LYS A 23 4.83 -10.30 -4.41
C LYS A 23 3.46 -10.60 -3.82
N ILE A 24 3.39 -10.91 -2.55
CA ILE A 24 2.12 -11.07 -1.83
C ILE A 24 1.85 -9.79 -1.07
N MET A 25 0.64 -9.24 -1.21
CA MET A 25 0.19 -8.08 -0.47
C MET A 25 -1.01 -8.44 0.39
N VAL A 26 -0.88 -8.20 1.71
CA VAL A 26 -1.93 -8.52 2.69
C VAL A 26 -2.84 -7.31 2.88
N PRO A 27 -4.14 -7.42 2.57
CA PRO A 27 -5.08 -6.31 2.74
C PRO A 27 -5.60 -6.20 4.16
N LEU A 28 -6.18 -5.05 4.50
CA LEU A 28 -6.94 -4.76 5.72
C LEU A 28 -6.22 -5.10 7.03
N VAL A 29 -4.91 -4.95 7.04
CA VAL A 29 -4.08 -5.19 8.23
C VAL A 29 -4.35 -4.11 9.28
N THR A 30 -4.47 -4.54 10.54
CA THR A 30 -4.68 -3.66 11.70
C THR A 30 -3.59 -3.78 12.75
N CYS A 31 -2.89 -4.91 12.79
CA CYS A 31 -1.81 -5.17 13.74
C CYS A 31 -0.71 -6.05 13.13
N VAL A 32 0.44 -6.09 13.79
CA VAL A 32 1.60 -6.85 13.31
C VAL A 32 1.38 -8.37 13.34
N ASP A 33 0.56 -8.87 14.25
CA ASP A 33 0.33 -10.31 14.39
C ASP A 33 -0.44 -10.90 13.20
N GLU A 34 -1.25 -10.10 12.51
CA GLU A 34 -1.90 -10.51 11.25
C GLU A 34 -0.87 -10.76 10.16
N LEU A 35 0.12 -9.87 10.00
CA LEU A 35 1.22 -10.08 9.06
C LEU A 35 2.07 -11.30 9.42
N ARG A 36 2.41 -11.45 10.70
CA ARG A 36 3.16 -12.61 11.21
C ARG A 36 2.43 -13.91 10.95
N SER A 37 1.12 -13.94 11.15
CA SER A 37 0.28 -15.12 10.87
C SER A 37 0.31 -15.51 9.40
N VAL A 38 0.24 -14.53 8.48
CA VAL A 38 0.36 -14.81 7.05
C VAL A 38 1.75 -15.31 6.68
N LYS A 39 2.79 -14.71 7.23
CA LYS A 39 4.18 -15.17 7.02
C LYS A 39 4.40 -16.61 7.50
N ALA A 40 3.84 -16.97 8.66
CA ALA A 40 3.89 -18.33 9.19
C ALA A 40 3.19 -19.31 8.26
N MET A 41 1.97 -18.99 7.80
CA MET A 41 1.25 -19.82 6.81
C MET A 41 2.05 -20.01 5.51
N VAL A 42 2.66 -18.96 4.99
CA VAL A 42 3.51 -19.05 3.79
C VAL A 42 4.73 -19.92 4.04
N ALA A 43 5.37 -19.81 5.20
CA ALA A 43 6.52 -20.64 5.56
C ALA A 43 6.16 -22.14 5.66
N ASP A 44 4.98 -22.47 6.19
CA ASP A 44 4.52 -23.85 6.26
C ASP A 44 4.17 -24.40 4.86
N ILE A 45 3.52 -23.61 4.01
CA ILE A 45 3.29 -23.95 2.61
C ILE A 45 4.61 -24.19 1.86
N MET A 46 5.64 -23.38 2.09
CA MET A 46 6.94 -23.57 1.48
C MET A 46 7.59 -24.91 1.89
N LYS A 47 7.46 -25.30 3.18
CA LYS A 47 7.94 -26.62 3.65
C LYS A 47 7.21 -27.77 2.97
N GLU A 48 5.87 -27.67 2.80
CA GLU A 48 5.06 -28.67 2.09
C GLU A 48 5.52 -28.79 0.63
N LEU A 49 5.73 -27.65 -0.06
CA LEU A 49 6.17 -27.64 -1.46
C LEU A 49 7.59 -28.20 -1.61
N ASP A 50 8.51 -27.95 -0.67
CA ASP A 50 9.84 -28.55 -0.64
C ASP A 50 9.74 -30.10 -0.51
N ALA A 51 8.85 -30.59 0.36
CA ALA A 51 8.63 -32.03 0.53
C ALA A 51 8.04 -32.70 -0.73
N GLU A 52 7.22 -31.96 -1.49
CA GLU A 52 6.61 -32.42 -2.74
C GLU A 52 7.53 -32.22 -3.97
N GLY A 53 8.69 -31.58 -3.80
CA GLY A 53 9.61 -31.28 -4.92
C GLY A 53 9.07 -30.22 -5.90
N ILE A 54 8.14 -29.35 -5.45
CA ILE A 54 7.52 -28.31 -6.27
C ILE A 54 8.30 -27.01 -6.13
N ALA A 55 8.73 -26.44 -7.27
CA ALA A 55 9.50 -25.21 -7.32
C ALA A 55 8.67 -23.98 -6.93
N TYR A 56 9.31 -23.03 -6.25
CA TYR A 56 8.79 -21.69 -5.90
C TYR A 56 9.95 -20.73 -5.66
N ASN A 57 9.67 -19.43 -5.56
CA ASN A 57 10.67 -18.42 -5.20
C ASN A 57 10.87 -18.39 -3.67
N LYS A 58 12.06 -18.80 -3.20
CA LYS A 58 12.41 -18.81 -1.77
C LYS A 58 12.47 -17.41 -1.15
N ASN A 59 12.66 -16.37 -1.97
CA ASN A 59 12.75 -14.97 -1.56
C ASN A 59 11.45 -14.20 -1.88
N LEU A 60 10.29 -14.85 -1.71
CA LEU A 60 8.99 -14.22 -1.98
C LEU A 60 8.72 -13.10 -0.98
N GLU A 61 8.56 -11.89 -1.48
CA GLU A 61 8.28 -10.71 -0.67
C GLU A 61 6.82 -10.65 -0.24
N ILE A 62 6.60 -10.37 1.05
CA ILE A 62 5.27 -10.19 1.63
C ILE A 62 5.18 -8.77 2.19
N GLY A 63 4.30 -7.96 1.60
CA GLY A 63 4.02 -6.59 2.00
C GLY A 63 2.58 -6.41 2.48
N ILE A 64 2.23 -5.18 2.76
CA ILE A 64 0.95 -4.79 3.36
C ILE A 64 0.26 -3.72 2.52
N MET A 65 -1.06 -3.83 2.37
CA MET A 65 -1.92 -2.72 1.99
C MET A 65 -2.14 -1.83 3.21
N MET A 66 -1.61 -0.61 3.17
CA MET A 66 -1.76 0.40 4.21
C MET A 66 -3.04 1.20 3.95
N GLU A 67 -4.15 0.71 4.48
CA GLU A 67 -5.49 1.21 4.14
C GLU A 67 -6.43 1.34 5.35
N THR A 68 -5.95 0.97 6.55
CA THR A 68 -6.69 1.17 7.79
C THR A 68 -6.03 2.26 8.65
N PRO A 69 -6.80 3.06 9.40
CA PRO A 69 -6.23 3.98 10.38
C PRO A 69 -5.33 3.28 11.42
N ALA A 70 -5.68 2.05 11.81
CA ALA A 70 -4.89 1.24 12.72
C ALA A 70 -3.50 0.94 12.14
N ALA A 71 -3.42 0.46 10.87
CA ALA A 71 -2.13 0.24 10.20
C ALA A 71 -1.32 1.54 10.09
N CYS A 72 -1.98 2.68 9.78
CA CYS A 72 -1.31 3.97 9.73
C CYS A 72 -0.68 4.35 11.07
N MET A 73 -1.39 4.17 12.19
CA MET A 73 -0.87 4.43 13.53
C MET A 73 0.31 3.52 13.88
N MET A 74 0.28 2.27 13.41
CA MET A 74 1.31 1.25 13.64
C MET A 74 2.36 1.15 12.53
N ALA A 75 2.40 2.12 11.61
CA ALA A 75 3.25 2.06 10.42
C ALA A 75 4.75 1.90 10.74
N ASP A 76 5.23 2.48 11.82
CA ASP A 76 6.62 2.36 12.30
C ASP A 76 6.97 0.95 12.81
N VAL A 77 6.01 0.21 13.34
CA VAL A 77 6.19 -1.20 13.76
C VAL A 77 6.05 -2.11 12.55
N LEU A 78 5.04 -1.89 11.72
CA LEU A 78 4.76 -2.70 10.53
C LEU A 78 5.88 -2.61 9.48
N ALA A 79 6.52 -1.43 9.33
CA ALA A 79 7.62 -1.22 8.39
C ALA A 79 8.84 -2.09 8.69
N LYS A 80 9.07 -2.46 9.94
CA LYS A 80 10.18 -3.34 10.35
C LYS A 80 9.99 -4.78 9.90
N GLU A 81 8.79 -5.17 9.59
CA GLU A 81 8.44 -6.55 9.26
C GLU A 81 7.90 -6.75 7.85
N ALA A 82 7.31 -5.73 7.24
CA ALA A 82 6.83 -5.80 5.87
C ALA A 82 7.97 -5.64 4.87
N ALA A 83 7.90 -6.34 3.75
CA ALA A 83 8.87 -6.15 2.65
C ALA A 83 8.60 -4.88 1.84
N PHE A 84 7.37 -4.41 1.82
CA PHE A 84 6.94 -3.17 1.17
C PHE A 84 5.58 -2.73 1.70
N PHE A 85 5.24 -1.45 1.46
CA PHE A 85 3.91 -0.91 1.67
C PHE A 85 3.25 -0.53 0.34
N SER A 86 1.93 -0.70 0.24
CA SER A 86 1.10 -0.09 -0.78
C SER A 86 -0.05 0.65 -0.11
N ILE A 87 -0.19 1.94 -0.35
CA ILE A 87 -1.24 2.74 0.26
C ILE A 87 -2.53 2.56 -0.52
N GLY A 88 -3.56 1.97 0.11
CA GLY A 88 -4.90 1.81 -0.44
C GLY A 88 -5.75 3.06 -0.16
N THR A 89 -5.67 4.08 -1.02
CA THR A 89 -6.25 5.40 -0.74
C THR A 89 -7.75 5.40 -0.58
N ASN A 90 -8.45 4.49 -1.26
CA ASN A 90 -9.91 4.43 -1.20
C ASN A 90 -10.39 4.04 0.20
N ASP A 91 -9.86 2.95 0.73
CA ASP A 91 -10.24 2.45 2.05
C ASP A 91 -9.64 3.30 3.16
N LEU A 92 -8.38 3.75 3.01
CA LEU A 92 -7.77 4.67 3.96
C LEU A 92 -8.61 5.94 4.13
N THR A 93 -9.09 6.53 3.03
CA THR A 93 -9.97 7.72 3.08
C THR A 93 -11.30 7.39 3.75
N GLY A 94 -11.95 6.31 3.31
CA GLY A 94 -13.26 5.89 3.86
C GLY A 94 -13.21 5.66 5.36
N TYR A 95 -12.24 4.88 5.83
CA TYR A 95 -12.10 4.56 7.25
C TYR A 95 -11.60 5.74 8.09
N THR A 96 -10.68 6.56 7.58
CA THR A 96 -10.19 7.74 8.30
C THR A 96 -11.30 8.77 8.48
N MET A 97 -12.13 8.97 7.46
CA MET A 97 -13.23 9.91 7.48
C MET A 97 -14.54 9.32 8.04
N ALA A 98 -14.56 8.00 8.33
CA ALA A 98 -15.76 7.25 8.72
C ALA A 98 -16.92 7.43 7.72
N VAL A 99 -16.62 7.38 6.43
CA VAL A 99 -17.56 7.66 5.33
C VAL A 99 -17.62 6.50 4.36
N ASP A 100 -18.84 6.03 4.11
CA ASP A 100 -19.11 5.13 2.99
C ASP A 100 -19.21 5.94 1.68
N ARG A 101 -18.26 5.72 0.78
CA ARG A 101 -18.23 6.37 -0.55
C ARG A 101 -19.44 6.01 -1.43
N GLY A 102 -20.11 4.89 -1.15
CA GLY A 102 -21.34 4.46 -1.83
C GLY A 102 -22.59 5.20 -1.36
N ASN A 103 -22.53 5.92 -0.23
CA ASN A 103 -23.65 6.66 0.31
C ASN A 103 -23.63 8.11 -0.17
N SER A 104 -24.51 8.43 -1.12
CA SER A 104 -24.61 9.77 -1.73
C SER A 104 -24.88 10.91 -0.72
N LYS A 105 -25.48 10.62 0.43
CA LYS A 105 -25.78 11.63 1.45
C LYS A 105 -24.54 12.14 2.19
N VAL A 106 -23.48 11.35 2.25
CA VAL A 106 -22.24 11.67 2.96
C VAL A 106 -21.00 11.68 2.05
N ALA A 107 -21.15 11.38 0.76
CA ALA A 107 -20.06 11.32 -0.21
C ALA A 107 -19.25 12.63 -0.30
N TYR A 108 -19.83 13.77 0.03
CA TYR A 108 -19.15 15.06 0.07
C TYR A 108 -18.04 15.15 1.13
N LEU A 109 -18.08 14.28 2.15
CA LEU A 109 -17.02 14.17 3.16
C LEU A 109 -15.85 13.30 2.71
N TYR A 110 -16.05 12.50 1.66
CA TYR A 110 -15.02 11.60 1.15
C TYR A 110 -14.05 12.37 0.25
N SER A 111 -12.85 12.64 0.78
CA SER A 111 -11.81 13.35 0.03
C SER A 111 -10.41 12.91 0.47
N ALA A 112 -9.60 12.47 -0.49
CA ALA A 112 -8.18 12.19 -0.27
C ALA A 112 -7.36 13.46 0.05
N PHE A 113 -7.91 14.65 -0.20
CA PHE A 113 -7.30 15.94 0.15
C PHE A 113 -7.60 16.37 1.59
N ASN A 114 -8.39 15.59 2.34
CA ASN A 114 -8.62 15.91 3.74
C ASN A 114 -7.27 15.88 4.50
N PRO A 115 -7.00 16.90 5.34
CA PRO A 115 -5.73 16.99 6.09
C PRO A 115 -5.41 15.74 6.92
N ALA A 116 -6.41 15.05 7.47
CA ALA A 116 -6.20 13.81 8.22
C ALA A 116 -5.68 12.69 7.29
N VAL A 117 -6.25 12.58 6.09
CA VAL A 117 -5.82 11.58 5.09
C VAL A 117 -4.42 11.89 4.57
N LEU A 118 -4.11 13.16 4.26
CA LEU A 118 -2.78 13.59 3.83
C LEU A 118 -1.71 13.32 4.90
N ARG A 119 -2.01 13.58 6.17
CA ARG A 119 -1.12 13.27 7.30
C ARG A 119 -0.91 11.76 7.45
N ALA A 120 -1.97 10.95 7.27
CA ALA A 120 -1.87 9.49 7.28
C ALA A 120 -0.95 8.99 6.17
N ILE A 121 -1.15 9.46 4.93
CA ILE A 121 -0.31 9.11 3.76
C ILE A 121 1.15 9.48 4.03
N LYS A 122 1.42 10.72 4.46
CA LYS A 122 2.78 11.19 4.77
C LYS A 122 3.45 10.31 5.82
N ARG A 123 2.76 10.03 6.94
CA ARG A 123 3.27 9.17 8.01
C ARG A 123 3.64 7.77 7.50
N ILE A 124 2.79 7.15 6.70
CA ILE A 124 3.06 5.81 6.13
C ILE A 124 4.34 5.85 5.29
N ILE A 125 4.47 6.86 4.41
CA ILE A 125 5.65 7.03 3.56
C ILE A 125 6.91 7.22 4.42
N GLU A 126 6.88 8.12 5.40
CA GLU A 126 8.01 8.41 6.28
C GLU A 126 8.45 7.16 7.07
N CYS A 127 7.52 6.39 7.60
CA CYS A 127 7.82 5.15 8.31
C CYS A 127 8.47 4.10 7.39
N GLY A 128 7.95 3.91 6.17
CA GLY A 128 8.54 2.99 5.21
C GLY A 128 9.94 3.41 4.78
N LYS A 129 10.14 4.70 4.50
CA LYS A 129 11.46 5.25 4.15
C LYS A 129 12.48 5.09 5.25
N LYS A 130 12.09 5.28 6.50
CA LYS A 130 12.98 5.11 7.66
C LYS A 130 13.52 3.68 7.76
N GLU A 131 12.72 2.69 7.43
CA GLU A 131 13.12 1.27 7.43
C GLU A 131 13.66 0.80 6.06
N GLY A 132 13.74 1.69 5.06
CA GLY A 132 14.32 1.39 3.75
C GLY A 132 13.44 0.51 2.86
N ILE A 133 12.16 0.40 3.14
CA ILE A 133 11.22 -0.37 2.32
C ILE A 133 10.53 0.52 1.27
N MET A 134 10.18 -0.09 0.14
CA MET A 134 9.43 0.59 -0.92
C MET A 134 8.01 0.93 -0.44
N VAL A 135 7.55 2.14 -0.73
CA VAL A 135 6.18 2.58 -0.49
C VAL A 135 5.52 2.96 -1.80
N GLY A 136 4.57 2.15 -2.24
CA GLY A 136 3.70 2.44 -3.38
C GLY A 136 2.34 2.97 -2.95
N MET A 137 1.56 3.40 -3.93
CA MET A 137 0.17 3.82 -3.73
C MET A 137 -0.71 3.30 -4.87
N CYS A 138 -1.87 2.80 -4.52
CA CYS A 138 -2.93 2.45 -5.46
C CYS A 138 -4.22 3.22 -5.14
N GLY A 139 -5.21 3.02 -6.00
CA GLY A 139 -6.49 3.74 -5.91
C GLY A 139 -6.51 5.00 -6.77
N GLU A 140 -7.64 5.68 -6.76
CA GLU A 140 -7.90 6.82 -7.65
C GLU A 140 -6.97 8.02 -7.38
N ALA A 141 -6.59 8.21 -6.12
CA ALA A 141 -5.71 9.30 -5.69
C ALA A 141 -4.30 9.21 -6.31
N ALA A 142 -3.81 8.02 -6.63
CA ALA A 142 -2.49 7.84 -7.27
C ALA A 142 -2.41 8.46 -8.67
N ALA A 143 -3.55 8.62 -9.36
CA ALA A 143 -3.64 9.23 -10.69
C ALA A 143 -4.08 10.70 -10.66
N ASP A 144 -4.39 11.27 -9.49
CA ASP A 144 -4.86 12.65 -9.39
C ASP A 144 -3.70 13.65 -9.62
N PRO A 145 -3.75 14.48 -10.69
CA PRO A 145 -2.66 15.38 -11.01
C PRO A 145 -2.42 16.48 -9.96
N LYS A 146 -3.40 16.76 -9.08
CA LYS A 146 -3.23 17.72 -7.99
C LYS A 146 -2.56 17.09 -6.77
N LEU A 147 -2.73 15.75 -6.59
CA LEU A 147 -2.13 15.04 -5.47
C LEU A 147 -0.71 14.57 -5.78
N ILE A 148 -0.40 14.24 -7.04
CA ILE A 148 0.93 13.77 -7.47
C ILE A 148 2.08 14.64 -6.94
N PRO A 149 2.05 15.99 -7.02
CA PRO A 149 3.12 16.83 -6.50
C PRO A 149 3.34 16.65 -4.98
N LEU A 150 2.27 16.47 -4.20
CA LEU A 150 2.37 16.21 -2.76
C LEU A 150 3.00 14.83 -2.49
N LEU A 151 2.57 13.81 -3.23
CA LEU A 151 3.09 12.44 -3.09
C LEU A 151 4.59 12.37 -3.44
N LEU A 152 5.01 13.09 -4.48
CA LEU A 152 6.43 13.24 -4.83
C LEU A 152 7.22 13.91 -3.70
N ALA A 153 6.68 14.99 -3.13
CA ALA A 153 7.32 15.70 -2.02
C ALA A 153 7.42 14.82 -0.75
N PHE A 154 6.44 13.96 -0.50
CA PHE A 154 6.46 12.99 0.61
C PHE A 154 7.43 11.83 0.36
N GLY A 155 7.87 11.63 -0.89
CA GLY A 155 8.84 10.60 -1.26
C GLY A 155 8.22 9.25 -1.64
N LEU A 156 7.00 9.25 -2.20
CA LEU A 156 6.36 8.04 -2.72
C LEU A 156 7.21 7.42 -3.85
N ASP A 157 7.40 6.09 -3.82
CA ASP A 157 8.24 5.36 -4.78
C ASP A 157 7.47 4.89 -6.02
N GLU A 158 6.21 4.52 -5.86
CA GLU A 158 5.42 3.88 -6.92
C GLU A 158 3.99 4.43 -6.98
N PHE A 159 3.54 4.72 -8.20
CA PHE A 159 2.18 5.13 -8.52
C PHE A 159 1.51 4.02 -9.33
N SER A 160 0.70 3.18 -8.67
CA SER A 160 -0.08 2.12 -9.32
C SER A 160 -1.41 2.69 -9.81
N VAL A 161 -1.52 2.85 -11.12
CA VAL A 161 -2.66 3.51 -11.77
C VAL A 161 -3.26 2.62 -12.85
N SER A 162 -4.50 2.92 -13.28
CA SER A 162 -5.12 2.22 -14.41
C SER A 162 -4.30 2.41 -15.70
N ALA A 163 -4.35 1.44 -16.60
CA ALA A 163 -3.61 1.48 -17.87
C ALA A 163 -3.87 2.78 -18.67
N THR A 164 -5.09 3.29 -18.63
CA THR A 164 -5.48 4.55 -19.29
C THR A 164 -4.86 5.79 -18.66
N SER A 165 -4.47 5.72 -17.40
CA SER A 165 -3.89 6.84 -16.64
C SER A 165 -2.35 6.87 -16.67
N VAL A 166 -1.68 5.77 -17.07
CA VAL A 166 -0.22 5.64 -17.01
C VAL A 166 0.50 6.80 -17.71
N LEU A 167 0.17 7.08 -18.96
CA LEU A 167 0.88 8.12 -19.72
C LEU A 167 0.68 9.51 -19.13
N LYS A 168 -0.55 9.81 -18.68
CA LYS A 168 -0.87 11.10 -18.03
C LYS A 168 -0.13 11.26 -16.71
N THR A 169 -0.12 10.22 -15.87
CA THR A 169 0.58 10.22 -14.60
C THR A 169 2.08 10.38 -14.79
N ARG A 170 2.69 9.63 -15.71
CA ARG A 170 4.11 9.77 -16.06
C ARG A 170 4.46 11.18 -16.55
N LYS A 171 3.60 11.78 -17.39
CA LYS A 171 3.80 13.16 -17.84
C LYS A 171 3.77 14.12 -16.66
N THR A 172 2.76 14.03 -15.80
CA THR A 172 2.65 14.89 -14.60
C THR A 172 3.90 14.78 -13.72
N ILE A 173 4.40 13.56 -13.48
CA ILE A 173 5.61 13.33 -12.70
C ILE A 173 6.84 13.97 -13.39
N ALA A 174 7.00 13.76 -14.71
CA ALA A 174 8.14 14.29 -15.45
C ALA A 174 8.16 15.84 -15.53
N ASP A 175 6.98 16.46 -15.59
CA ASP A 175 6.83 17.92 -15.63
C ASP A 175 6.93 18.56 -14.22
N SER A 176 6.98 17.78 -13.15
CA SER A 176 7.00 18.29 -11.78
C SER A 176 8.40 18.70 -11.33
N SER A 177 8.53 19.90 -10.76
CA SER A 177 9.73 20.36 -10.07
C SER A 177 9.71 19.94 -8.62
N MET A 178 10.72 19.20 -8.15
CA MET A 178 10.81 18.77 -6.75
C MET A 178 10.86 19.97 -5.76
N ALA A 179 11.45 21.09 -6.17
CA ALA A 179 11.47 22.29 -5.32
C ALA A 179 10.06 22.87 -5.12
N GLU A 180 9.28 22.94 -6.21
CA GLU A 180 7.89 23.41 -6.16
C GLU A 180 6.99 22.41 -5.39
N CYS A 181 7.17 21.11 -5.62
CA CYS A 181 6.44 20.08 -4.88
C CYS A 181 6.66 20.19 -3.36
N LYS A 182 7.90 20.37 -2.91
CA LYS A 182 8.22 20.57 -1.49
C LYS A 182 7.60 21.84 -0.93
N ALA A 183 7.73 22.96 -1.65
CA ALA A 183 7.12 24.23 -1.22
C ALA A 183 5.58 24.14 -1.13
N LEU A 184 4.95 23.39 -2.02
CA LEU A 184 3.51 23.10 -1.96
C LEU A 184 3.17 22.24 -0.75
N ALA A 185 3.94 21.16 -0.51
CA ALA A 185 3.72 20.26 0.61
C ALA A 185 3.86 20.98 1.95
N ASP A 186 4.86 21.85 2.11
CA ASP A 186 5.05 22.65 3.33
C ASP A 186 3.84 23.53 3.61
N LYS A 187 3.28 24.20 2.59
CA LYS A 187 2.07 25.03 2.72
C LYS A 187 0.85 24.19 3.12
N VAL A 188 0.64 23.06 2.44
CA VAL A 188 -0.53 22.18 2.68
C VAL A 188 -0.48 21.55 4.06
N MET A 189 0.71 21.17 4.53
CA MET A 189 0.87 20.47 5.81
C MET A 189 0.92 21.43 7.02
N ALA A 190 1.04 22.74 6.78
CA ALA A 190 0.97 23.77 7.82
C ALA A 190 -0.46 24.10 8.28
N CYS A 191 -1.48 23.64 7.55
CA CYS A 191 -2.90 23.87 7.85
C CYS A 191 -3.47 22.92 8.90
#